data_8b86b84d5a30ec28a2f4eafbe4a3466a
#
_entry.id   8b86b84d5a30ec28a2f4eafbe4a3466a
#
_cell.length_a   1.000
_cell.length_b   1.000
_cell.length_c   1.000
_cell.angle_alpha   90.00
_cell.angle_beta   90.00
_cell.angle_gamma   90.00
#
_symmetry.space_group_name_H-M   'P 1'
#
loop_
_entity.id
_entity.type
_entity.pdbx_description
1 polymer ?
#
loop_
_entity_poly.entity_id
_entity_poly.type
_entity_poly.pdbx_seq_one_letter_code
_entity_poly.pdbx_strand_id
1 'polypeptide(L)'
;IGDGSGLMNPGQGFAIKVGEEYSFSYPEITNAQRIGSPSSTYPLYNYTKAINTGDNMVIGIPLTAWENVPEIGDEIAAYNSKGVLVGSVTFNGESTALTVWGDDPTTDVIEGLLEGEVIDLEIWRKSDNSIETITIDNWEEGNSIYVSNGIALAGNLRYNSTLDLGLSL
;
A
#
# COMPACT_ATOMS: atom_id res chain seq x y z
N ILE A 1 6.49 -31.65 30.91
CA ILE A 1 7.64 -30.77 31.09
C ILE A 1 8.43 -30.88 29.80
N GLY A 2 8.24 -29.96 28.89
CA GLY A 2 9.01 -29.88 27.63
C GLY A 2 10.42 -29.37 27.96
N ASP A 3 11.42 -29.93 27.31
CA ASP A 3 12.83 -29.66 27.51
C ASP A 3 13.33 -28.33 26.94
N GLY A 4 12.45 -27.44 26.62
CA GLY A 4 12.78 -26.04 26.29
C GLY A 4 13.58 -25.79 25.00
N SER A 5 13.76 -26.81 24.13
CA SER A 5 14.52 -26.67 22.86
C SER A 5 13.67 -26.24 21.65
N GLY A 6 12.50 -25.69 21.89
CA GLY A 6 11.62 -25.21 20.83
C GLY A 6 12.13 -23.94 20.17
N LEU A 7 12.41 -23.96 18.88
CA LEU A 7 12.62 -22.78 18.06
C LEU A 7 11.32 -21.98 17.99
N MET A 8 11.37 -20.70 18.32
CA MET A 8 10.23 -19.79 18.21
C MET A 8 10.22 -19.13 16.84
N ASN A 9 9.06 -19.11 16.21
CA ASN A 9 8.85 -18.37 14.98
C ASN A 9 8.57 -16.89 15.27
N PRO A 10 8.92 -15.97 14.37
CA PRO A 10 8.55 -14.57 14.49
C PRO A 10 7.05 -14.40 14.72
N GLY A 11 6.65 -13.57 15.68
CA GLY A 11 5.25 -13.32 16.02
C GLY A 11 4.64 -14.26 17.07
N GLN A 12 5.35 -15.28 17.54
CA GLN A 12 4.89 -16.12 18.65
C GLN A 12 5.22 -15.48 20.01
N GLY A 13 4.19 -15.24 20.79
CA GLY A 13 4.33 -14.87 22.21
C GLY A 13 4.47 -16.11 23.09
N PHE A 14 5.19 -15.99 24.20
CA PHE A 14 5.31 -17.05 25.20
C PHE A 14 5.24 -16.47 26.62
N ALA A 15 4.81 -17.31 27.54
CA ALA A 15 4.85 -17.02 28.94
C ALA A 15 5.83 -17.97 29.63
N ILE A 16 6.77 -17.44 30.39
CA ILE A 16 7.72 -18.23 31.18
C ILE A 16 7.33 -18.11 32.65
N LYS A 17 7.12 -19.25 33.31
CA LYS A 17 7.03 -19.31 34.76
C LYS A 17 8.37 -19.78 35.31
N VAL A 18 9.12 -18.89 35.90
CA VAL A 18 10.41 -19.19 36.51
C VAL A 18 10.22 -19.43 38.02
N GLY A 19 10.79 -20.51 38.53
CA GLY A 19 10.85 -20.81 39.96
C GLY A 19 12.20 -20.46 40.61
N GLU A 20 13.21 -20.11 39.77
CA GLU A 20 14.56 -19.74 40.16
C GLU A 20 15.07 -18.62 39.27
N GLU A 21 16.20 -18.00 39.62
CA GLU A 21 16.80 -16.93 38.84
C GLU A 21 17.39 -17.46 37.52
N TYR A 22 16.88 -16.99 36.38
CA TYR A 22 17.38 -17.31 35.07
C TYR A 22 17.87 -16.08 34.33
N SER A 23 19.02 -16.15 33.68
CA SER A 23 19.49 -15.13 32.76
C SER A 23 19.19 -15.54 31.32
N PHE A 24 18.57 -14.64 30.54
CA PHE A 24 18.38 -14.80 29.11
C PHE A 24 19.42 -13.96 28.38
N SER A 25 20.14 -14.60 27.46
CA SER A 25 20.90 -13.87 26.46
C SER A 25 20.26 -14.10 25.09
N TYR A 26 19.99 -13.01 24.39
CA TYR A 26 19.69 -13.12 22.96
C TYR A 26 20.98 -13.51 22.23
N PRO A 27 20.94 -14.46 21.28
CA PRO A 27 22.09 -14.70 20.43
C PRO A 27 22.47 -13.40 19.73
N GLU A 28 23.74 -13.04 19.75
CA GLU A 28 24.21 -11.91 18.94
C GLU A 28 23.87 -12.18 17.48
N ILE A 29 23.03 -11.32 16.90
CA ILE A 29 22.73 -11.37 15.47
C ILE A 29 23.95 -10.81 14.75
N THR A 30 24.95 -11.66 14.51
CA THR A 30 26.19 -11.29 13.82
C THR A 30 26.00 -10.97 12.35
N ASN A 31 24.82 -11.26 11.76
CA ASN A 31 24.41 -10.89 10.41
C ASN A 31 22.90 -10.70 10.37
N ALA A 32 22.39 -9.63 10.98
CA ALA A 32 21.09 -9.11 10.61
C ALA A 32 21.23 -8.50 9.21
N GLN A 33 21.28 -9.32 8.20
CA GLN A 33 20.79 -8.85 6.91
C GLN A 33 19.32 -8.53 7.16
N ARG A 34 18.99 -7.24 7.24
CA ARG A 34 17.66 -6.80 6.91
C ARG A 34 17.39 -7.37 5.52
N ILE A 35 16.56 -8.42 5.48
CA ILE A 35 15.84 -8.77 4.27
C ILE A 35 14.72 -7.72 4.18
N GLY A 36 15.09 -6.48 4.02
CA GLY A 36 14.33 -5.42 3.48
C GLY A 36 15.19 -4.98 2.35
N SER A 37 14.77 -5.27 1.13
CA SER A 37 15.24 -4.50 -0.01
C SER A 37 15.27 -3.06 0.45
N PRO A 38 16.35 -2.28 0.19
CA PRO A 38 16.23 -0.86 0.32
C PRO A 38 14.98 -0.52 -0.47
N SER A 39 13.95 -0.03 0.20
CA SER A 39 12.85 0.62 -0.49
C SER A 39 13.53 1.74 -1.26
N SER A 40 13.89 1.46 -2.51
CA SER A 40 14.26 2.51 -3.43
C SER A 40 12.98 3.30 -3.62
N THR A 41 12.81 4.31 -2.79
CA THR A 41 11.71 5.24 -2.91
C THR A 41 11.96 5.98 -4.20
N TYR A 42 11.34 5.53 -5.27
CA TYR A 42 11.34 6.26 -6.53
C TYR A 42 10.64 7.60 -6.28
N PRO A 43 11.23 8.72 -6.70
CA PRO A 43 10.60 10.01 -6.52
C PRO A 43 9.32 10.10 -7.35
N LEU A 44 8.32 10.76 -6.81
CA LEU A 44 7.14 11.17 -7.56
C LEU A 44 7.50 12.34 -8.49
N TYR A 45 7.04 12.28 -9.72
CA TYR A 45 7.25 13.32 -10.75
C TYR A 45 5.97 14.07 -11.10
N ASN A 46 4.86 13.37 -11.19
CA ASN A 46 3.55 13.94 -11.55
C ASN A 46 2.72 14.26 -10.31
N TYR A 47 2.62 13.32 -9.38
CA TYR A 47 1.86 13.53 -8.15
C TYR A 47 2.75 14.05 -7.02
N THR A 48 2.14 14.78 -6.11
CA THR A 48 2.77 15.15 -4.84
C THR A 48 2.58 14.01 -3.83
N LYS A 49 3.35 14.04 -2.77
CA LYS A 49 3.09 13.14 -1.64
C LYS A 49 1.80 13.59 -0.93
N ALA A 50 0.88 12.66 -0.70
CA ALA A 50 -0.32 12.91 0.08
C ALA A 50 0.02 13.31 1.54
N ILE A 51 -0.85 14.09 2.15
CA ILE A 51 -0.69 14.56 3.53
C ILE A 51 -0.89 13.39 4.48
N ASN A 52 0.05 13.21 5.41
CA ASN A 52 -0.07 12.23 6.47
C ASN A 52 -0.91 12.84 7.62
N THR A 53 -2.12 12.39 7.77
CA THR A 53 -3.07 12.84 8.80
C THR A 53 -3.02 12.00 10.08
N GLY A 54 -2.25 10.92 10.08
CA GLY A 54 -2.12 10.00 11.20
C GLY A 54 -3.08 8.80 11.15
N ASP A 55 -4.14 8.87 10.36
CA ASP A 55 -5.09 7.78 10.10
C ASP A 55 -4.96 7.28 8.66
N ASN A 56 -4.94 5.97 8.45
CA ASN A 56 -4.71 5.44 7.11
C ASN A 56 -5.33 4.06 6.90
N MET A 57 -5.44 3.69 5.63
CA MET A 57 -5.69 2.35 5.13
C MET A 57 -4.60 1.98 4.14
N VAL A 58 -4.30 0.70 3.99
CA VAL A 58 -3.34 0.21 3.00
C VAL A 58 -4.04 -0.64 1.95
N ILE A 59 -3.81 -0.30 0.69
CA ILE A 59 -4.24 -1.09 -0.47
C ILE A 59 -3.02 -1.85 -1.00
N GLY A 60 -3.04 -3.17 -0.85
CA GLY A 60 -2.06 -4.06 -1.46
C GLY A 60 -2.40 -4.29 -2.93
N ILE A 61 -1.45 -4.09 -3.82
CA ILE A 61 -1.58 -4.32 -5.25
C ILE A 61 -0.50 -5.33 -5.67
N PRO A 62 -0.82 -6.63 -5.70
CA PRO A 62 0.11 -7.65 -6.16
C PRO A 62 0.52 -7.42 -7.61
N LEU A 63 1.77 -7.71 -7.95
CA LEU A 63 2.23 -7.63 -9.34
C LEU A 63 1.38 -8.50 -10.29
N THR A 64 0.91 -9.64 -9.78
CA THR A 64 0.07 -10.60 -10.52
C THR A 64 -1.39 -10.16 -10.70
N ALA A 65 -1.82 -9.12 -9.99
CA ALA A 65 -3.18 -8.62 -10.07
C ALA A 65 -3.42 -7.73 -11.30
N TRP A 66 -2.36 -7.23 -11.93
CA TRP A 66 -2.46 -6.36 -13.10
C TRP A 66 -2.78 -7.15 -14.37
N GLU A 67 -3.82 -6.74 -15.10
CA GLU A 67 -4.06 -7.21 -16.46
C GLU A 67 -2.95 -6.73 -17.41
N ASN A 68 -2.58 -5.45 -17.28
CA ASN A 68 -1.43 -4.85 -17.94
C ASN A 68 -0.51 -4.26 -16.87
N VAL A 69 0.67 -4.84 -16.70
CA VAL A 69 1.63 -4.39 -15.69
C VAL A 69 2.15 -2.99 -16.04
N PRO A 70 2.10 -2.01 -15.12
CA PRO A 70 2.68 -0.69 -15.34
C PRO A 70 4.18 -0.73 -15.65
N GLU A 71 4.69 0.34 -16.23
CA GLU A 71 6.13 0.53 -16.42
C GLU A 71 6.78 1.09 -15.15
N ILE A 72 8.04 0.75 -14.93
CA ILE A 72 8.80 1.31 -13.79
C ILE A 72 8.89 2.83 -13.94
N GLY A 73 8.38 3.53 -12.94
CA GLY A 73 8.30 4.98 -12.91
C GLY A 73 6.92 5.55 -13.24
N ASP A 74 5.94 4.70 -13.59
CA ASP A 74 4.53 5.10 -13.59
C ASP A 74 4.10 5.38 -12.15
N GLU A 75 3.13 6.26 -11.96
CA GLU A 75 2.69 6.66 -10.62
C GLU A 75 1.22 6.37 -10.41
N ILE A 76 0.91 5.77 -9.27
CA ILE A 76 -0.45 5.44 -8.86
C ILE A 76 -0.88 6.48 -7.82
N ALA A 77 -2.07 7.03 -7.99
CA ALA A 77 -2.68 8.00 -7.09
C ALA A 77 -4.06 7.54 -6.62
N ALA A 78 -4.40 7.94 -5.40
CA ALA A 78 -5.72 7.74 -4.81
C ALA A 78 -6.35 9.08 -4.46
N TYR A 79 -7.66 9.19 -4.70
CA TYR A 79 -8.44 10.38 -4.45
C TYR A 79 -9.70 10.07 -3.65
N ASN A 80 -10.14 11.06 -2.89
CA ASN A 80 -11.48 11.05 -2.31
C ASN A 80 -12.53 11.57 -3.33
N SER A 81 -13.80 11.48 -2.99
CA SER A 81 -14.94 11.92 -3.83
C SER A 81 -14.92 13.41 -4.18
N LYS A 82 -14.10 14.22 -3.50
CA LYS A 82 -13.92 15.66 -3.77
C LYS A 82 -12.69 15.96 -4.64
N GLY A 83 -11.97 14.93 -5.09
CA GLY A 83 -10.74 15.08 -5.87
C GLY A 83 -9.52 15.50 -5.05
N VAL A 84 -9.53 15.28 -3.75
CA VAL A 84 -8.34 15.48 -2.90
C VAL A 84 -7.43 14.27 -3.03
N LEU A 85 -6.14 14.52 -3.30
CA LEU A 85 -5.12 13.48 -3.35
C LEU A 85 -4.85 12.93 -1.95
N VAL A 86 -5.21 11.68 -1.71
CA VAL A 86 -5.12 11.01 -0.41
C VAL A 86 -4.07 9.91 -0.34
N GLY A 87 -3.47 9.54 -1.46
CA GLY A 87 -2.39 8.57 -1.53
C GLY A 87 -1.66 8.65 -2.85
N SER A 88 -0.35 8.36 -2.86
CA SER A 88 0.44 8.29 -4.08
C SER A 88 1.67 7.43 -3.91
N VAL A 89 2.04 6.69 -4.96
CA VAL A 89 3.22 5.83 -4.98
C VAL A 89 3.75 5.68 -6.40
N THR A 90 5.06 5.59 -6.55
CA THR A 90 5.70 5.25 -7.84
C THR A 90 5.83 3.74 -7.96
N PHE A 91 5.41 3.18 -9.09
CA PHE A 91 5.59 1.77 -9.39
C PHE A 91 7.06 1.46 -9.65
N ASN A 92 7.59 0.47 -8.95
CA ASN A 92 8.99 0.07 -8.98
C ASN A 92 9.25 -1.29 -9.65
N GLY A 93 8.22 -1.88 -10.26
CA GLY A 93 8.31 -3.21 -10.88
C GLY A 93 7.97 -4.37 -9.94
N GLU A 94 7.55 -4.08 -8.71
CA GLU A 94 7.18 -5.07 -7.70
C GLU A 94 5.74 -4.88 -7.22
N SER A 95 5.26 -5.83 -6.40
CA SER A 95 3.98 -5.65 -5.68
C SER A 95 4.01 -4.36 -4.88
N THR A 96 2.95 -3.57 -4.98
CA THR A 96 2.87 -2.21 -4.45
C THR A 96 1.97 -2.17 -3.23
N ALA A 97 2.35 -1.39 -2.22
CA ALA A 97 1.49 -1.02 -1.11
C ALA A 97 1.19 0.48 -1.20
N LEU A 98 -0.04 0.83 -1.51
CA LEU A 98 -0.51 2.21 -1.56
C LEU A 98 -1.14 2.55 -0.21
N THR A 99 -0.53 3.49 0.51
CA THR A 99 -1.14 4.06 1.71
C THR A 99 -2.06 5.19 1.32
N VAL A 100 -3.32 5.12 1.76
CA VAL A 100 -4.31 6.17 1.60
C VAL A 100 -4.67 6.74 2.97
N TRP A 101 -4.74 8.07 3.06
CA TRP A 101 -4.89 8.79 4.32
C TRP A 101 -6.34 9.19 4.56
N GLY A 102 -6.80 8.92 5.77
CA GLY A 102 -8.08 9.40 6.27
C GLY A 102 -8.06 10.89 6.59
N ASP A 103 -9.21 11.44 6.87
CA ASP A 103 -9.37 12.83 7.27
C ASP A 103 -8.94 13.05 8.73
N ASP A 104 -8.37 14.22 9.02
CA ASP A 104 -8.07 14.62 10.41
C ASP A 104 -9.30 15.32 11.00
N PRO A 105 -10.05 14.68 11.91
CA PRO A 105 -11.26 15.25 12.49
C PRO A 105 -10.98 16.46 13.39
N THR A 106 -9.73 16.82 13.61
CA THR A 106 -9.36 18.01 14.42
C THR A 106 -9.26 19.28 13.60
N THR A 107 -9.36 19.18 12.26
CA THR A 107 -9.36 20.32 11.34
C THR A 107 -10.75 20.58 10.75
N ASP A 108 -10.98 21.80 10.27
CA ASP A 108 -12.24 22.17 9.57
C ASP A 108 -12.18 21.87 8.06
N VAL A 109 -11.04 21.42 7.57
CA VAL A 109 -10.78 21.13 6.15
C VAL A 109 -10.75 19.63 5.94
N ILE A 110 -11.40 19.16 4.89
CA ILE A 110 -11.32 17.75 4.51
C ILE A 110 -10.07 17.55 3.64
N GLU A 111 -9.03 16.99 4.24
CA GLU A 111 -7.75 16.70 3.59
C GLU A 111 -7.51 15.20 3.32
N GLY A 112 -8.43 14.34 3.73
CA GLY A 112 -8.35 12.90 3.61
C GLY A 112 -9.65 12.23 3.20
N LEU A 113 -9.74 10.93 3.43
CA LEU A 113 -10.91 10.09 3.22
C LEU A 113 -11.77 10.05 4.49
N LEU A 114 -13.06 10.17 4.31
CA LEU A 114 -14.01 9.91 5.39
C LEU A 114 -14.29 8.41 5.52
N GLU A 115 -14.58 7.96 6.74
CA GLU A 115 -14.97 6.56 6.99
C GLU A 115 -16.15 6.15 6.09
N GLY A 116 -16.00 5.04 5.37
CA GLY A 116 -17.00 4.55 4.42
C GLY A 116 -16.98 5.23 3.03
N GLU A 117 -16.06 6.14 2.76
CA GLU A 117 -15.92 6.80 1.46
C GLU A 117 -15.27 5.88 0.42
N VAL A 118 -15.69 6.01 -0.83
CA VAL A 118 -15.08 5.27 -1.95
C VAL A 118 -13.75 5.89 -2.32
N ILE A 119 -12.76 5.05 -2.58
CA ILE A 119 -11.43 5.44 -3.02
C ILE A 119 -11.39 5.34 -4.54
N ASP A 120 -11.12 6.45 -5.21
CA ASP A 120 -10.87 6.51 -6.65
C ASP A 120 -9.38 6.38 -6.94
N LEU A 121 -9.01 5.55 -7.92
CA LEU A 121 -7.63 5.28 -8.28
C LEU A 121 -7.35 5.70 -9.72
N GLU A 122 -6.17 6.28 -9.94
CA GLU A 122 -5.67 6.57 -11.27
C GLU A 122 -4.17 6.25 -11.39
N ILE A 123 -3.70 6.13 -12.61
CA ILE A 123 -2.29 5.94 -12.94
C ILE A 123 -1.85 7.01 -13.92
N TRP A 124 -0.74 7.66 -13.60
CA TRP A 124 -0.01 8.48 -14.55
C TRP A 124 1.06 7.64 -15.25
N ARG A 125 1.04 7.68 -16.58
CA ARG A 125 1.97 6.95 -17.43
C ARG A 125 3.14 7.85 -17.79
N LYS A 126 4.33 7.45 -17.38
CA LYS A 126 5.55 8.21 -17.65
C LYS A 126 5.90 8.24 -19.14
N SER A 127 5.56 7.19 -19.89
CA SER A 127 5.94 7.03 -21.29
C SER A 127 5.33 8.07 -22.21
N ASP A 128 4.09 8.48 -21.97
CA ASP A 128 3.30 9.39 -22.81
C ASP A 128 2.64 10.54 -22.05
N ASN A 129 2.87 10.61 -20.73
CA ASN A 129 2.31 11.62 -19.83
C ASN A 129 0.77 11.58 -19.77
N SER A 130 0.16 10.42 -20.03
CA SER A 130 -1.28 10.23 -19.89
C SER A 130 -1.67 9.89 -18.46
N ILE A 131 -2.93 10.19 -18.10
CA ILE A 131 -3.57 9.78 -16.85
C ILE A 131 -4.75 8.90 -17.19
N GLU A 132 -4.84 7.75 -16.53
CA GLU A 132 -5.85 6.75 -16.78
C GLU A 132 -6.48 6.28 -15.47
N THR A 133 -7.79 6.01 -15.50
CA THR A 133 -8.49 5.47 -14.31
C THR A 133 -8.12 4.01 -14.12
N ILE A 134 -7.78 3.64 -12.88
CA ILE A 134 -7.62 2.24 -12.49
C ILE A 134 -8.98 1.70 -12.05
N THR A 135 -9.37 0.57 -12.62
CA THR A 135 -10.54 -0.20 -12.20
C THR A 135 -10.07 -1.48 -11.52
N ILE A 136 -10.53 -1.73 -10.31
CA ILE A 136 -10.33 -3.01 -9.63
C ILE A 136 -11.57 -3.85 -9.85
N ASP A 137 -11.45 -4.88 -10.69
CA ASP A 137 -12.56 -5.75 -11.07
C ASP A 137 -12.86 -6.81 -9.99
N ASN A 138 -11.84 -7.16 -9.20
CA ASN A 138 -11.96 -8.12 -8.10
C ASN A 138 -11.03 -7.77 -6.95
N TRP A 139 -11.48 -7.99 -5.73
CA TRP A 139 -10.71 -7.88 -4.49
C TRP A 139 -10.49 -9.26 -3.90
N GLU A 140 -9.26 -9.57 -3.50
CA GLU A 140 -8.94 -10.78 -2.74
C GLU A 140 -9.36 -10.60 -1.27
N GLU A 141 -9.21 -9.38 -0.74
CA GLU A 141 -9.62 -9.00 0.61
C GLU A 141 -10.08 -7.54 0.63
N GLY A 142 -11.11 -7.24 1.41
CA GLY A 142 -11.66 -5.90 1.52
C GLY A 142 -12.39 -5.43 0.27
N ASN A 143 -12.35 -4.13 0.02
CA ASN A 143 -12.99 -3.46 -1.12
C ASN A 143 -12.44 -2.03 -1.27
N SER A 144 -13.04 -1.23 -2.18
CA SER A 144 -12.67 0.18 -2.42
C SER A 144 -13.19 1.18 -1.37
N ILE A 145 -13.71 0.72 -0.25
CA ILE A 145 -14.26 1.59 0.79
C ILE A 145 -13.19 1.84 1.85
N TYR A 146 -12.96 3.11 2.17
CA TYR A 146 -12.04 3.49 3.23
C TYR A 146 -12.53 3.03 4.60
N VAL A 147 -11.64 2.38 5.32
CA VAL A 147 -11.81 1.99 6.72
C VAL A 147 -10.53 2.34 7.46
N SER A 148 -10.66 3.09 8.55
CA SER A 148 -9.53 3.46 9.41
C SER A 148 -8.74 2.22 9.86
N ASN A 149 -7.42 2.25 9.70
CA ASN A 149 -6.51 1.13 9.94
C ASN A 149 -6.84 -0.15 9.13
N GLY A 150 -7.59 0.01 8.03
CA GLY A 150 -7.99 -1.07 7.15
C GLY A 150 -6.86 -1.57 6.25
N ILE A 151 -7.06 -2.78 5.75
CA ILE A 151 -6.24 -3.38 4.68
C ILE A 151 -7.18 -3.92 3.63
N ALA A 152 -6.89 -3.63 2.36
CA ALA A 152 -7.54 -4.27 1.23
C ALA A 152 -6.48 -4.83 0.28
N LEU A 153 -6.81 -5.90 -0.42
CA LEU A 153 -5.93 -6.58 -1.37
C LEU A 153 -6.62 -6.70 -2.72
N ALA A 154 -6.05 -6.06 -3.74
CA ALA A 154 -6.56 -6.17 -5.10
C ALA A 154 -6.27 -7.55 -5.69
N GLY A 155 -7.26 -8.19 -6.30
CA GLY A 155 -7.13 -9.49 -6.95
C GLY A 155 -7.00 -9.38 -8.47
N ASN A 156 -7.72 -8.45 -9.09
CA ASN A 156 -7.61 -8.16 -10.51
C ASN A 156 -7.88 -6.68 -10.77
N LEU A 157 -6.98 -6.02 -11.50
CA LEU A 157 -7.12 -4.61 -11.83
C LEU A 157 -6.53 -4.30 -13.21
N ARG A 158 -7.13 -3.27 -13.83
CA ARG A 158 -6.74 -2.74 -15.14
C ARG A 158 -6.82 -1.23 -15.12
N TYR A 159 -6.13 -0.62 -16.06
CA TYR A 159 -6.33 0.77 -16.43
C TYR A 159 -6.70 0.82 -17.91
N ASN A 160 -7.58 1.75 -18.27
CA ASN A 160 -8.01 1.92 -19.65
C ASN A 160 -7.09 2.94 -20.30
N SER A 161 -6.20 2.48 -21.19
CA SER A 161 -5.67 3.40 -22.16
C SER A 161 -6.84 3.80 -23.08
N THR A 162 -7.26 5.03 -22.99
CA THR A 162 -8.03 5.63 -24.06
C THR A 162 -7.12 5.68 -25.28
N LEU A 163 -7.09 4.58 -26.02
CA LEU A 163 -6.67 4.64 -27.40
C LEU A 163 -7.64 5.62 -28.06
N ASP A 164 -7.22 6.87 -28.16
CA ASP A 164 -7.84 7.82 -29.07
C ASP A 164 -7.62 7.23 -30.48
N LEU A 165 -8.55 6.36 -30.87
CA LEU A 165 -8.70 5.96 -32.26
C LEU A 165 -9.20 7.20 -32.99
N GLY A 166 -8.27 8.09 -33.34
CA GLY A 166 -8.48 9.23 -34.22
C GLY A 166 -9.05 8.76 -35.58
N LEU A 167 -10.31 8.38 -35.56
CA LEU A 167 -11.14 8.24 -36.76
C LEU A 167 -11.56 9.65 -37.17
N SER A 168 -10.65 10.36 -37.86
CA SER A 168 -11.04 11.47 -38.70
C SER A 168 -11.88 10.89 -39.86
N LEU A 169 -13.18 11.21 -39.86
CA LEU A 169 -14.03 11.08 -41.06
C LEU A 169 -13.79 12.27 -41.96
#